data_b46954ba04713e3a2d96e68de87b016a
#
_entry.id   b46954ba04713e3a2d96e68de87b016a
#
_cell.length_a   1.000
_cell.length_b   1.000
_cell.length_c   1.000
_cell.angle_alpha   90.00
_cell.angle_beta   90.00
_cell.angle_gamma   90.00
#
_symmetry.space_group_name_H-M   'P 1'
#
loop_
_entity.id
_entity.type
_entity.pdbx_description
1 polymer ?
#
loop_
_entity_poly.entity_id
_entity_poly.type
_entity_poly.pdbx_seq_one_letter_code
_entity_poly.pdbx_strand_id
1 'polypeptide(L)'
;MVGTANKLITYLIEQTKDKQFEMKEYKEKRSLNANAYCWVLCDKIAKELSKEGTVTTKEIVYKDAITQIGSFEPMIIEEKAFENFERIWSRQGLGFIVQEVSRKDKCIRVNCYYGSSTYNTKEMSLLIKLLVELAESLNII
;
A
#
# COMPACT_ATOMS: atom_id res chain seq x y z
N MET A 1 -16.97 -19.42 2.38
CA MET A 1 -16.11 -20.58 2.61
C MET A 1 -14.78 -20.39 1.88
N VAL A 2 -13.70 -20.74 2.53
CA VAL A 2 -12.36 -20.69 1.95
C VAL A 2 -11.74 -22.09 2.05
N GLY A 3 -11.09 -22.54 0.98
CA GLY A 3 -10.46 -23.85 0.99
C GLY A 3 -9.80 -24.19 -0.34
N THR A 4 -9.18 -25.37 -0.37
CA THR A 4 -8.58 -25.91 -1.60
C THR A 4 -9.68 -26.29 -2.61
N ALA A 5 -9.28 -26.48 -3.88
CA ALA A 5 -10.23 -26.86 -4.93
C ALA A 5 -11.05 -28.10 -4.58
N ASN A 6 -10.43 -29.14 -3.99
CA ASN A 6 -11.13 -30.34 -3.59
C ASN A 6 -12.20 -30.11 -2.53
N LYS A 7 -11.88 -29.30 -1.52
CA LYS A 7 -12.84 -28.94 -0.46
C LYS A 7 -14.00 -28.11 -1.00
N LEU A 8 -13.72 -27.18 -1.90
CA LEU A 8 -14.76 -26.34 -2.51
C LEU A 8 -15.69 -27.17 -3.40
N ILE A 9 -15.15 -28.10 -4.17
CA ILE A 9 -15.94 -28.98 -5.03
C ILE A 9 -16.87 -29.84 -4.16
N THR A 10 -16.36 -30.44 -3.10
CA THR A 10 -17.17 -31.25 -2.16
C THR A 10 -18.29 -30.43 -1.56
N TYR A 11 -17.99 -29.22 -1.11
CA TYR A 11 -19.00 -28.31 -0.56
C TYR A 11 -20.09 -27.96 -1.57
N LEU A 12 -19.70 -27.61 -2.82
CA LEU A 12 -20.66 -27.23 -3.85
C LEU A 12 -21.58 -28.37 -4.26
N ILE A 13 -21.08 -29.62 -4.30
CA ILE A 13 -21.89 -30.82 -4.60
C ILE A 13 -22.99 -31.00 -3.58
N GLU A 14 -22.75 -30.68 -2.31
CA GLU A 14 -23.70 -30.82 -1.22
C GLU A 14 -24.78 -29.72 -1.18
N GLN A 15 -24.61 -28.67 -1.97
CA GLN A 15 -25.52 -27.52 -1.98
C GLN A 15 -26.73 -27.77 -2.89
N THR A 16 -27.83 -27.03 -2.62
CA THR A 16 -29.02 -27.08 -3.48
C THR A 16 -28.74 -26.40 -4.81
N LYS A 17 -29.37 -26.89 -5.89
CA LYS A 17 -29.15 -26.39 -7.25
C LYS A 17 -29.57 -24.94 -7.45
N ASP A 18 -30.42 -24.40 -6.58
CA ASP A 18 -30.96 -23.05 -6.73
C ASP A 18 -30.08 -21.97 -6.11
N LYS A 19 -29.07 -22.36 -5.37
CA LYS A 19 -28.13 -21.39 -4.76
C LYS A 19 -27.13 -20.90 -5.78
N GLN A 20 -26.88 -19.60 -5.73
CA GLN A 20 -25.83 -18.96 -6.53
C GLN A 20 -24.59 -18.73 -5.67
N PHE A 21 -23.41 -18.88 -6.28
CA PHE A 21 -22.14 -18.75 -5.59
C PHE A 21 -21.22 -17.80 -6.38
N GLU A 22 -20.46 -16.99 -5.64
CA GLU A 22 -19.38 -16.22 -6.19
C GLU A 22 -18.07 -16.91 -5.83
N MET A 23 -17.19 -17.08 -6.82
CA MET A 23 -15.90 -17.72 -6.63
C MET A 23 -14.78 -16.73 -6.94
N LYS A 24 -13.86 -16.54 -5.99
CA LYS A 24 -12.69 -15.68 -6.13
C LYS A 24 -11.48 -16.41 -5.57
N GLU A 25 -10.31 -16.08 -6.11
CA GLU A 25 -9.06 -16.51 -5.52
C GLU A 25 -8.90 -15.85 -4.15
N TYR A 26 -8.68 -16.66 -3.12
CA TYR A 26 -8.45 -16.14 -1.78
C TYR A 26 -7.03 -15.63 -1.65
N LYS A 27 -6.89 -14.36 -1.21
CA LYS A 27 -5.60 -13.77 -0.86
C LYS A 27 -5.66 -13.35 0.60
N GLU A 28 -4.65 -13.73 1.37
CA GLU A 28 -4.57 -13.33 2.76
C GLU A 28 -4.39 -11.81 2.86
N LYS A 29 -5.30 -11.16 3.57
CA LYS A 29 -5.25 -9.70 3.78
C LYS A 29 -4.43 -9.36 5.02
N ARG A 30 -3.83 -8.17 5.03
CA ARG A 30 -3.17 -7.64 6.23
C ARG A 30 -4.15 -7.56 7.39
N SER A 31 -3.67 -7.77 8.62
CA SER A 31 -4.50 -7.66 9.80
C SER A 31 -4.74 -6.19 10.19
N LEU A 32 -5.84 -5.92 10.91
CA LEU A 32 -6.12 -4.60 11.47
C LEU A 32 -5.06 -4.20 12.50
N ASN A 33 -4.53 -5.18 13.25
CA ASN A 33 -3.46 -4.93 14.22
C ASN A 33 -2.17 -4.51 13.53
N ALA A 34 -1.83 -5.13 12.40
CA ALA A 34 -0.65 -4.74 11.62
C ALA A 34 -0.80 -3.31 11.10
N ASN A 35 -1.98 -2.94 10.62
CA ASN A 35 -2.27 -1.58 10.16
C ASN A 35 -2.13 -0.56 11.31
N ALA A 36 -2.69 -0.86 12.47
CA ALA A 36 -2.60 0.01 13.65
C ALA A 36 -1.15 0.18 14.09
N TYR A 37 -0.39 -0.90 14.11
CA TYR A 37 1.03 -0.88 14.47
C TYR A 37 1.85 -0.03 13.50
N CYS A 38 1.58 -0.14 12.21
CA CYS A 38 2.21 0.69 11.18
C CYS A 38 2.03 2.18 11.49
N TRP A 39 0.83 2.61 11.80
CA TRP A 39 0.53 4.01 12.09
C TRP A 39 1.16 4.48 13.40
N VAL A 40 1.22 3.62 14.42
CA VAL A 40 1.92 3.93 15.68
C VAL A 40 3.41 4.19 15.41
N LEU A 41 4.04 3.35 14.59
CA LEU A 41 5.44 3.54 14.20
C LEU A 41 5.64 4.85 13.43
N CYS A 42 4.79 5.12 12.46
CA CYS A 42 4.87 6.36 11.67
C CYS A 42 4.76 7.60 12.56
N ASP A 43 3.86 7.58 13.54
CA ASP A 43 3.68 8.70 14.47
C ASP A 43 4.90 8.91 15.36
N LYS A 44 5.45 7.83 15.93
CA LYS A 44 6.66 7.90 16.76
C LYS A 44 7.87 8.41 15.98
N ILE A 45 8.05 7.91 14.77
CA ILE A 45 9.14 8.34 13.89
C ILE A 45 9.00 9.82 13.55
N ALA A 46 7.79 10.25 13.19
CA ALA A 46 7.53 11.65 12.87
C ALA A 46 7.83 12.58 14.04
N LYS A 47 7.45 12.21 15.25
CA LYS A 47 7.73 12.99 16.46
C LYS A 47 9.23 13.09 16.73
N GLU A 48 9.96 11.99 16.56
CA GLU A 48 11.41 11.99 16.77
C GLU A 48 12.14 12.85 15.74
N LEU A 49 11.78 12.73 14.45
CA LEU A 49 12.37 13.55 13.39
C LEU A 49 12.05 15.03 13.57
N SER A 50 10.88 15.37 14.10
CA SER A 50 10.48 16.76 14.33
C SER A 50 11.29 17.43 15.44
N LYS A 51 11.87 16.67 16.38
CA LYS A 51 12.74 17.21 17.43
C LYS A 51 14.03 17.81 16.88
N GLU A 52 14.47 17.37 15.70
CA GLU A 52 15.69 17.84 15.07
C GLU A 52 15.49 19.11 14.22
N GLY A 53 14.32 19.73 14.34
CA GLY A 53 14.01 20.99 13.66
C GLY A 53 13.29 20.88 12.34
N THR A 54 13.14 19.66 11.79
CA THR A 54 12.38 19.41 10.56
C THR A 54 10.97 18.95 10.93
N VAL A 55 9.96 19.76 10.58
CA VAL A 55 8.56 19.37 10.87
C VAL A 55 8.17 18.23 9.94
N THR A 56 7.87 17.08 10.51
CA THR A 56 7.48 15.87 9.79
C THR A 56 6.20 15.33 10.41
N THR A 57 5.29 14.84 9.56
CA THR A 57 4.03 14.24 10.00
C THR A 57 4.06 12.72 9.77
N LYS A 58 3.20 11.99 10.47
CA LYS A 58 3.07 10.54 10.26
C LYS A 58 2.69 10.19 8.82
N GLU A 59 1.91 11.05 8.16
CA GLU A 59 1.52 10.87 6.76
C GLU A 59 2.73 10.95 5.83
N ILE A 60 3.64 11.88 6.09
CA ILE A 60 4.88 12.01 5.31
C ILE A 60 5.77 10.79 5.50
N VAL A 61 5.94 10.33 6.73
CA VAL A 61 6.72 9.10 7.03
C VAL A 61 6.13 7.90 6.31
N TYR A 62 4.81 7.75 6.36
CA TYR A 62 4.09 6.68 5.68
C TYR A 62 4.31 6.70 4.17
N LYS A 63 4.15 7.87 3.54
CA LYS A 63 4.34 8.01 2.10
C LYS A 63 5.77 7.72 1.66
N ASP A 64 6.75 8.16 2.43
CA ASP A 64 8.16 7.87 2.14
C ASP A 64 8.42 6.36 2.20
N ALA A 65 7.87 5.67 3.19
CA ALA A 65 8.00 4.22 3.31
C ALA A 65 7.36 3.50 2.12
N ILE A 66 6.18 3.92 1.68
CA ILE A 66 5.49 3.37 0.52
C ILE A 66 6.36 3.48 -0.74
N THR A 67 6.99 4.64 -0.97
CA THR A 67 7.82 4.83 -2.16
C THR A 67 9.13 4.05 -2.11
N GLN A 68 9.58 3.63 -0.95
CA GLN A 68 10.80 2.83 -0.81
C GLN A 68 10.56 1.34 -1.09
N ILE A 69 9.43 0.79 -0.66
CA ILE A 69 9.20 -0.66 -0.71
C ILE A 69 7.93 -1.07 -1.43
N GLY A 70 7.06 -0.11 -1.72
CA GLY A 70 5.72 -0.39 -2.25
C GLY A 70 5.72 -0.89 -3.69
N SER A 71 4.68 -1.62 -4.04
CA SER A 71 4.41 -2.01 -5.41
C SER A 71 3.96 -0.80 -6.22
N PHE A 72 4.39 -0.72 -7.47
CA PHE A 72 4.02 0.37 -8.36
C PHE A 72 3.84 -0.11 -9.80
N GLU A 73 3.11 0.70 -10.57
CA GLU A 73 2.94 0.52 -12.01
C GLU A 73 3.71 1.63 -12.72
N PRO A 74 4.67 1.29 -13.61
CA PRO A 74 5.30 2.31 -14.45
C PRO A 74 4.34 2.72 -15.57
N MET A 75 4.21 4.02 -15.79
CA MET A 75 3.34 4.57 -16.84
C MET A 75 4.00 5.74 -17.55
N ILE A 76 3.53 6.02 -18.78
CA ILE A 76 3.92 7.21 -19.53
C ILE A 76 2.65 8.03 -19.74
N ILE A 77 2.68 9.29 -19.31
CA ILE A 77 1.52 10.19 -19.33
C ILE A 77 1.87 11.45 -20.09
N GLU A 78 0.96 11.94 -20.92
CA GLU A 78 1.16 13.24 -21.57
C GLU A 78 1.23 14.35 -20.52
N GLU A 79 2.14 15.28 -20.71
CA GLU A 79 2.37 16.38 -19.76
C GLU A 79 1.09 17.16 -19.45
N LYS A 80 0.25 17.42 -20.45
CA LYS A 80 -1.01 18.14 -20.26
C LYS A 80 -2.05 17.39 -19.45
N ALA A 81 -1.93 16.07 -19.32
CA ALA A 81 -2.84 15.22 -18.55
C ALA A 81 -2.32 14.88 -17.16
N PHE A 82 -1.09 15.26 -16.85
CA PHE A 82 -0.40 14.82 -15.63
C PHE A 82 -1.12 15.25 -14.34
N GLU A 83 -1.47 16.53 -14.21
CA GLU A 83 -2.12 17.04 -12.99
C GLU A 83 -3.44 16.34 -12.72
N ASN A 84 -4.25 16.14 -13.77
CA ASN A 84 -5.52 15.47 -13.63
C ASN A 84 -5.36 14.00 -13.25
N PHE A 85 -4.39 13.32 -13.86
CA PHE A 85 -4.09 11.93 -13.54
C PHE A 85 -3.62 11.78 -12.10
N GLU A 86 -2.69 12.61 -11.65
CA GLU A 86 -2.17 12.59 -10.28
C GLU A 86 -3.30 12.79 -9.27
N ARG A 87 -4.19 13.74 -9.54
CA ARG A 87 -5.34 14.00 -8.68
C ARG A 87 -6.25 12.79 -8.56
N ILE A 88 -6.56 12.13 -9.69
CA ILE A 88 -7.44 10.96 -9.72
C ILE A 88 -6.78 9.78 -8.99
N TRP A 89 -5.50 9.54 -9.26
CA TRP A 89 -4.77 8.46 -8.60
C TRP A 89 -4.72 8.65 -7.08
N SER A 90 -4.39 9.86 -6.64
CA SER A 90 -4.26 10.18 -5.21
C SER A 90 -5.57 10.11 -4.44
N ARG A 91 -6.71 10.23 -5.11
CA ARG A 91 -8.03 10.12 -4.48
C ARG A 91 -8.34 8.74 -3.94
N GLN A 92 -7.66 7.72 -4.40
CA GLN A 92 -7.91 6.35 -3.95
C GLN A 92 -7.54 6.15 -2.48
N GLY A 93 -6.70 7.00 -1.95
CA GLY A 93 -6.33 6.98 -0.55
C GLY A 93 -4.91 7.44 -0.30
N LEU A 94 -4.57 7.57 0.97
CA LEU A 94 -3.22 7.91 1.39
C LEU A 94 -2.27 6.78 0.99
N GLY A 95 -1.14 7.12 0.39
CA GLY A 95 -0.18 6.12 -0.12
C GLY A 95 -0.34 5.82 -1.59
N PHE A 96 -1.44 6.23 -2.23
CA PHE A 96 -1.58 6.19 -3.68
C PHE A 96 -0.85 7.40 -4.27
N ILE A 97 0.39 7.18 -4.69
CA ILE A 97 1.35 8.24 -5.03
C ILE A 97 1.77 8.12 -6.48
N VAL A 98 1.85 9.24 -7.18
CA VAL A 98 2.44 9.34 -8.52
C VAL A 98 3.81 9.98 -8.36
N GLN A 99 4.86 9.24 -8.69
CA GLN A 99 6.24 9.73 -8.62
C GLN A 99 6.78 9.94 -10.02
N GLU A 100 7.18 11.18 -10.33
CA GLU A 100 7.81 11.49 -11.60
C GLU A 100 9.22 10.90 -11.65
N VAL A 101 9.53 10.16 -12.71
CA VAL A 101 10.84 9.57 -12.93
C VAL A 101 11.64 10.38 -13.94
N SER A 102 11.03 10.77 -15.07
CA SER A 102 11.69 11.55 -16.11
C SER A 102 10.68 12.23 -17.01
N ARG A 103 11.12 13.27 -17.72
CA ARG A 103 10.32 13.98 -18.72
C ARG A 103 11.05 14.01 -20.04
N LYS A 104 10.35 13.74 -21.14
CA LYS A 104 10.90 13.85 -22.48
C LYS A 104 9.76 13.97 -23.51
N ASP A 105 9.91 14.85 -24.48
CA ASP A 105 9.01 14.98 -25.62
C ASP A 105 7.53 15.17 -25.21
N LYS A 106 7.28 16.02 -24.21
CA LYS A 106 5.94 16.31 -23.67
C LYS A 106 5.26 15.10 -23.01
N CYS A 107 6.05 14.09 -22.68
CA CYS A 107 5.59 12.91 -21.93
C CYS A 107 6.34 12.80 -20.63
N ILE A 108 5.64 12.31 -19.60
CA ILE A 108 6.19 12.12 -18.27
C ILE A 108 6.16 10.65 -17.93
N ARG A 109 7.33 10.09 -17.62
CA ARG A 109 7.41 8.72 -17.09
C ARG A 109 7.20 8.79 -15.59
N VAL A 110 6.26 8.01 -15.08
CA VAL A 110 5.89 8.01 -13.67
C VAL A 110 5.83 6.59 -13.13
N ASN A 111 6.03 6.48 -11.81
CA ASN A 111 5.73 5.28 -11.06
C ASN A 111 4.49 5.56 -10.21
N CYS A 112 3.45 4.75 -10.36
CA CYS A 112 2.19 4.90 -9.66
C CYS A 112 2.13 3.89 -8.53
N TYR A 113 2.30 4.35 -7.29
CA TYR A 113 2.32 3.49 -6.10
C TYR A 113 0.93 3.23 -5.57
N TYR A 114 0.72 2.01 -5.08
CA TYR A 114 -0.50 1.61 -4.39
C TYR A 114 -0.36 1.84 -2.90
N GLY A 115 -1.43 2.29 -2.24
CA GLY A 115 -1.45 2.45 -0.79
C GLY A 115 -1.51 1.10 -0.06
N SER A 116 -1.13 1.09 1.21
CA SER A 116 -1.10 -0.13 2.01
C SER A 116 -2.48 -0.75 2.26
N SER A 117 -3.56 -0.03 1.96
CA SER A 117 -4.91 -0.60 2.00
C SER A 117 -5.10 -1.77 1.04
N THR A 118 -4.26 -1.85 -0.01
CA THR A 118 -4.27 -2.95 -0.99
C THR A 118 -3.31 -4.08 -0.61
N TYR A 119 -2.53 -3.91 0.45
CA TYR A 119 -1.46 -4.85 0.80
C TYR A 119 -2.01 -6.16 1.39
N ASN A 120 -1.37 -7.26 1.01
CA ASN A 120 -1.54 -8.54 1.68
C ASN A 120 -0.61 -8.61 2.90
N THR A 121 -0.64 -9.72 3.64
CA THR A 121 0.18 -9.93 4.83
C THR A 121 1.67 -9.78 4.56
N LYS A 122 2.15 -10.33 3.45
CA LYS A 122 3.57 -10.28 3.09
C LYS A 122 4.03 -8.85 2.80
N GLU A 123 3.26 -8.12 2.00
CA GLU A 123 3.55 -6.73 1.66
C GLU A 123 3.53 -5.84 2.91
N MET A 124 2.56 -6.06 3.79
CA MET A 124 2.45 -5.31 5.04
C MET A 124 3.62 -5.61 5.98
N SER A 125 4.10 -6.85 6.02
CA SER A 125 5.28 -7.23 6.80
C SER A 125 6.54 -6.51 6.34
N LEU A 126 6.70 -6.34 5.03
CA LEU A 126 7.84 -5.58 4.48
C LEU A 126 7.77 -4.11 4.87
N LEU A 127 6.59 -3.51 4.82
CA LEU A 127 6.39 -2.12 5.23
C LEU A 127 6.72 -1.93 6.71
N ILE A 128 6.20 -2.79 7.57
CA ILE A 128 6.46 -2.74 9.01
C ILE A 128 7.95 -2.94 9.30
N LYS A 129 8.59 -3.89 8.63
CA LYS A 129 10.03 -4.13 8.78
C LYS A 129 10.86 -2.88 8.50
N LEU A 130 10.55 -2.18 7.42
CA LEU A 130 11.21 -0.92 7.07
C LEU A 130 11.02 0.12 8.17
N LEU A 131 9.80 0.28 8.66
CA LEU A 131 9.51 1.25 9.73
C LEU A 131 10.18 0.88 11.04
N VAL A 132 10.25 -0.40 11.39
CA VAL A 132 10.97 -0.88 12.58
C VAL A 132 12.46 -0.57 12.46
N GLU A 133 13.07 -0.86 11.32
CA GLU A 133 14.48 -0.55 11.08
C GLU A 133 14.77 0.95 11.21
N LEU A 134 13.88 1.78 10.69
CA LEU A 134 14.01 3.22 10.83
C LEU A 134 13.86 3.67 12.29
N ALA A 135 12.90 3.12 13.01
CA ALA A 135 12.69 3.42 14.43
C ALA A 135 13.90 2.99 15.28
N GLU A 136 14.48 1.84 14.98
CA GLU A 136 15.71 1.37 15.65
C GLU A 136 16.86 2.34 15.39
N SER A 137 17.01 2.81 14.16
CA SER A 137 18.07 3.77 13.80
C SER A 137 17.94 5.09 14.53
N LEU A 138 16.72 5.45 14.95
CA LEU A 138 16.41 6.67 15.70
C LEU A 138 16.38 6.43 17.22
N ASN A 139 16.70 5.23 17.67
CA ASN A 139 16.69 4.83 19.10
C ASN A 139 15.29 4.95 19.75
N ILE A 140 14.24 4.73 18.99
CA ILE A 140 12.85 4.75 19.50
C ILE A 140 12.47 3.39 20.10
N ILE A 141 13.02 2.32 19.56
CA ILE A 141 12.83 0.95 20.05
C ILE A 141 14.17 0.32 20.39
#